data_19dbfd2616e944ede9638cdacb73511d
#
_entry.id   19dbfd2616e944ede9638cdacb73511d
#
_cell.length_a   1.000
_cell.length_b   1.000
_cell.length_c   1.000
_cell.angle_alpha   90.00
_cell.angle_beta   90.00
_cell.angle_gamma   90.00
#
_symmetry.space_group_name_H-M   'P 1'
#
loop_
_entity.id
_entity.type
_entity.pdbx_description
1 polymer ?
#
loop_
_entity_poly.entity_id
_entity_poly.type
_entity_poly.pdbx_seq_one_letter_code
_entity_poly.pdbx_strand_id
1 'polypeptide(L)'
;MNILCYGDSNTLGWDPRSFFGDLYERPWPVFLSEHPALQIRTDAACGREIPKGPIAFPPDAELLILMLGTNDLLQGADAEEAARRMERFLTTVSGPEVLLIAPPPLRRGEWVSDEPLIARSCRLAEEYRRLALDRGIRFLDAGEWDIPLAFDGVHFTEEGHRRFAENLMEDIFRLFPNLESKEDPT
;
A
#
# COMPACT_ATOMS: atom_id res chain seq x y z
N MET A 1 2.49 9.99 15.71
CA MET A 1 3.42 9.53 14.65
C MET A 1 3.00 10.16 13.33
N ASN A 2 3.94 10.79 12.63
CA ASN A 2 3.71 11.39 11.30
C ASN A 2 3.98 10.34 10.23
N ILE A 3 2.94 9.98 9.48
CA ILE A 3 2.98 8.91 8.49
C ILE A 3 2.72 9.48 7.09
N LEU A 4 3.56 9.11 6.13
CA LEU A 4 3.28 9.31 4.71
C LEU A 4 2.80 7.99 4.10
N CYS A 5 1.57 7.97 3.60
CA CYS A 5 1.04 6.88 2.79
C CYS A 5 1.33 7.17 1.31
N TYR A 6 2.24 6.40 0.73
CA TYR A 6 2.66 6.56 -0.66
C TYR A 6 2.20 5.37 -1.49
N GLY A 7 1.40 5.62 -2.54
CA GLY A 7 0.81 4.52 -3.30
C GLY A 7 0.12 4.91 -4.60
N ASP A 8 -0.66 3.99 -5.11
CA ASP A 8 -1.42 4.09 -6.36
C ASP A 8 -2.90 4.45 -6.14
N SER A 9 -3.76 4.05 -7.08
CA SER A 9 -5.22 4.25 -7.04
C SER A 9 -5.89 3.63 -5.81
N ASN A 10 -5.39 2.49 -5.30
CA ASN A 10 -5.91 1.88 -4.09
C ASN A 10 -5.55 2.68 -2.82
N THR A 11 -4.44 3.40 -2.83
CA THR A 11 -4.09 4.33 -1.75
C THR A 11 -4.85 5.65 -1.89
N LEU A 12 -5.05 6.13 -3.12
CA LEU A 12 -5.84 7.31 -3.42
C LEU A 12 -7.33 7.13 -3.07
N GLY A 13 -7.85 5.91 -3.20
CA GLY A 13 -9.25 5.59 -3.00
C GLY A 13 -10.11 5.76 -4.24
N TRP A 14 -9.57 5.45 -5.42
CA TRP A 14 -10.33 5.55 -6.68
C TRP A 14 -11.51 4.55 -6.69
N ASP A 15 -12.73 5.07 -7.01
CA ASP A 15 -13.93 4.26 -7.14
C ASP A 15 -14.12 3.79 -8.60
N PRO A 16 -13.92 2.50 -8.91
CA PRO A 16 -14.04 1.98 -10.27
C PRO A 16 -15.47 2.00 -10.81
N ARG A 17 -16.48 2.29 -9.99
CA ARG A 17 -17.87 2.44 -10.42
C ARG A 17 -18.15 3.83 -10.98
N SER A 18 -17.28 4.79 -10.69
CA SER A 18 -17.48 6.18 -11.13
C SER A 18 -17.07 6.38 -12.59
N PHE A 19 -17.97 6.94 -13.39
CA PHE A 19 -17.68 7.36 -14.77
C PHE A 19 -16.76 8.58 -14.84
N PHE A 20 -16.68 9.38 -13.77
CA PHE A 20 -15.97 10.65 -13.74
C PHE A 20 -14.64 10.57 -12.98
N GLY A 21 -14.28 9.39 -12.46
CA GLY A 21 -13.05 9.20 -11.70
C GLY A 21 -13.14 9.70 -10.26
N ASP A 22 -14.35 9.61 -9.68
CA ASP A 22 -14.56 9.99 -8.28
C ASP A 22 -13.76 9.08 -7.34
N LEU A 23 -13.54 9.57 -6.14
CA LEU A 23 -12.89 8.83 -5.07
C LEU A 23 -13.93 8.41 -4.03
N TYR A 24 -13.66 7.30 -3.33
CA TYR A 24 -14.40 7.01 -2.11
C TYR A 24 -14.19 8.13 -1.09
N GLU A 25 -15.22 8.46 -0.34
CA GLU A 25 -15.14 9.48 0.72
C GLU A 25 -14.14 9.08 1.81
N ARG A 26 -14.03 7.79 2.08
CA ARG A 26 -13.19 7.23 3.13
C ARG A 26 -12.27 6.13 2.59
N PRO A 27 -11.21 6.46 1.83
CA PRO A 27 -10.16 5.51 1.51
C PRO A 27 -9.38 5.10 2.78
N TRP A 28 -8.62 4.01 2.74
CA TRP A 28 -7.94 3.46 3.90
C TRP A 28 -7.03 4.47 4.65
N PRO A 29 -6.36 5.46 4.01
CA PRO A 29 -5.59 6.45 4.77
C PRO A 29 -6.47 7.39 5.60
N VAL A 30 -7.71 7.63 5.16
CA VAL A 30 -8.67 8.43 5.93
C VAL A 30 -9.10 7.69 7.19
N PHE A 31 -9.38 6.38 7.11
CA PHE A 31 -9.66 5.58 8.30
C PHE A 31 -8.50 5.61 9.31
N LEU A 32 -7.25 5.52 8.85
CA LEU A 32 -6.09 5.63 9.73
C LEU A 32 -6.01 7.00 10.42
N SER A 33 -6.37 8.07 9.71
CA SER A 33 -6.30 9.44 10.24
C SER A 33 -7.31 9.74 11.35
N GLU A 34 -8.29 8.88 11.55
CA GLU A 34 -9.26 8.98 12.64
C GLU A 34 -8.64 8.61 14.00
N HIS A 35 -7.51 7.92 14.00
CA HIS A 35 -6.81 7.58 15.24
C HIS A 35 -5.95 8.77 15.73
N PRO A 36 -6.16 9.25 16.98
CA PRO A 36 -5.56 10.49 17.47
C PRO A 36 -4.02 10.47 17.54
N ALA A 37 -3.42 9.28 17.68
CA ALA A 37 -1.97 9.14 17.72
C ALA A 37 -1.29 9.24 16.33
N LEU A 38 -2.06 9.24 15.24
CA LEU A 38 -1.56 9.21 13.88
C LEU A 38 -1.84 10.52 13.14
N GLN A 39 -0.83 11.04 12.45
CA GLN A 39 -0.91 12.19 11.55
C GLN A 39 -0.66 11.67 10.14
N ILE A 40 -1.71 11.48 9.35
CA ILE A 40 -1.64 10.85 8.04
C ILE A 40 -1.53 11.92 6.94
N ARG A 41 -0.54 11.76 6.07
CA ARG A 41 -0.45 12.43 4.77
C ARG A 41 -0.49 11.39 3.67
N THR A 42 -1.15 11.72 2.58
CA THR A 42 -1.28 10.82 1.43
C THR A 42 -0.67 11.45 0.19
N ASP A 43 0.23 10.73 -0.45
CA ASP A 43 0.74 11.01 -1.80
C ASP A 43 0.45 9.78 -2.66
N ALA A 44 -0.63 9.84 -3.41
CA ALA A 44 -1.11 8.73 -4.23
C ALA A 44 -1.65 9.21 -5.57
N ALA A 45 -1.54 8.37 -6.61
CA ALA A 45 -2.04 8.69 -7.94
C ALA A 45 -2.50 7.44 -8.69
N CYS A 46 -3.57 7.56 -9.48
CA CYS A 46 -4.01 6.48 -10.36
C CYS A 46 -2.90 6.09 -11.35
N GLY A 47 -2.74 4.77 -11.56
CA GLY A 47 -1.76 4.25 -12.49
C GLY A 47 -0.29 4.38 -12.04
N ARG A 48 -0.02 4.81 -10.82
CA ARG A 48 1.35 4.99 -10.34
C ARG A 48 2.09 3.66 -10.30
N GLU A 49 3.18 3.58 -11.06
CA GLU A 49 4.19 2.54 -10.95
C GLU A 49 5.23 2.90 -9.87
N ILE A 50 6.11 1.96 -9.57
CA ILE A 50 7.26 2.18 -8.67
C ILE A 50 8.14 3.29 -9.26
N PRO A 51 8.48 4.34 -8.46
CA PRO A 51 9.27 5.47 -8.97
C PRO A 51 10.65 5.06 -9.49
N LYS A 52 11.07 5.68 -10.59
CA LYS A 52 12.39 5.45 -11.20
C LYS A 52 13.50 6.30 -10.56
N GLY A 53 13.16 7.19 -9.65
CA GLY A 53 14.09 8.10 -8.98
C GLY A 53 13.57 8.56 -7.63
N PRO A 54 14.31 9.45 -6.94
CA PRO A 54 13.93 9.93 -5.63
C PRO A 54 12.61 10.72 -5.65
N ILE A 55 11.87 10.62 -4.56
CA ILE A 55 10.69 11.45 -4.29
C ILE A 55 10.97 12.36 -3.10
N ALA A 56 10.23 13.47 -3.02
CA ALA A 56 10.31 14.36 -1.86
C ALA A 56 9.48 13.79 -0.70
N PHE A 57 10.06 13.75 0.49
CA PHE A 57 9.36 13.37 1.71
C PHE A 57 9.12 14.62 2.57
N PRO A 58 7.98 14.69 3.30
CA PRO A 58 7.83 15.68 4.36
C PRO A 58 8.97 15.52 5.37
N PRO A 59 9.62 16.62 5.81
CA PRO A 59 10.80 16.54 6.68
C PRO A 59 10.50 15.96 8.06
N ASP A 60 9.24 15.97 8.46
CA ASP A 60 8.71 15.44 9.71
C ASP A 60 8.09 14.05 9.59
N ALA A 61 8.17 13.41 8.41
CA ALA A 61 7.69 12.04 8.25
C ALA A 61 8.56 11.07 9.05
N GLU A 62 7.93 10.34 9.97
CA GLU A 62 8.58 9.30 10.80
C GLU A 62 8.46 7.92 10.13
N LEU A 63 7.34 7.67 9.45
CA LEU A 63 7.06 6.41 8.76
C LEU A 63 6.58 6.66 7.33
N LEU A 64 7.16 5.92 6.39
CA LEU A 64 6.69 5.79 5.02
C LEU A 64 5.97 4.44 4.87
N ILE A 65 4.66 4.46 4.69
CA ILE A 65 3.89 3.29 4.25
C ILE A 65 3.89 3.29 2.73
N LEU A 66 4.50 2.28 2.14
CA LEU A 66 4.73 2.17 0.70
C LEU A 66 3.97 0.95 0.15
N MET A 67 2.94 1.19 -0.65
CA MET A 67 2.17 0.14 -1.33
C MET A 67 2.09 0.43 -2.83
N LEU A 68 2.91 -0.23 -3.61
CA LEU A 68 3.01 -0.15 -5.06
C LEU A 68 3.37 -1.51 -5.67
N GLY A 69 3.31 -1.62 -6.98
CA GLY A 69 3.66 -2.80 -7.76
C GLY A 69 2.51 -3.34 -8.61
N THR A 70 1.27 -3.08 -8.21
CA THR A 70 0.08 -3.47 -9.00
C THR A 70 0.16 -2.95 -10.44
N ASN A 71 0.45 -1.66 -10.61
CA ASN A 71 0.54 -1.06 -11.95
C ASN A 71 1.75 -1.55 -12.74
N ASP A 72 2.87 -1.84 -12.09
CA ASP A 72 4.03 -2.47 -12.76
C ASP A 72 3.64 -3.81 -13.37
N LEU A 73 2.91 -4.65 -12.64
CA LEU A 73 2.42 -5.94 -13.13
C LEU A 73 1.40 -5.77 -14.28
N LEU A 74 0.47 -4.82 -14.15
CA LEU A 74 -0.50 -4.49 -15.20
C LEU A 74 0.18 -3.98 -16.48
N GLN A 75 1.31 -3.29 -16.37
CA GLN A 75 2.15 -2.84 -17.47
C GLN A 75 3.11 -3.91 -17.99
N GLY A 76 3.01 -5.15 -17.49
CA GLY A 76 3.71 -6.31 -18.06
C GLY A 76 4.98 -6.72 -17.30
N ALA A 77 5.37 -6.07 -16.21
CA ALA A 77 6.46 -6.55 -15.38
C ALA A 77 6.09 -7.92 -14.76
N ASP A 78 7.09 -8.75 -14.51
CA ASP A 78 6.95 -9.87 -13.60
C ASP A 78 7.21 -9.44 -12.14
N ALA A 79 6.97 -10.33 -11.19
CA ALA A 79 7.12 -10.04 -9.77
C ALA A 79 8.57 -9.71 -9.41
N GLU A 80 9.51 -10.41 -10.01
CA GLU A 80 10.95 -10.22 -9.82
C GLU A 80 11.41 -8.86 -10.36
N GLU A 81 10.89 -8.41 -11.52
CA GLU A 81 11.21 -7.09 -12.06
C GLU A 81 10.61 -5.98 -11.20
N ALA A 82 9.36 -6.13 -10.73
CA ALA A 82 8.74 -5.20 -9.82
C ALA A 82 9.57 -5.09 -8.51
N ALA A 83 10.02 -6.21 -7.95
CA ALA A 83 10.88 -6.21 -6.76
C ALA A 83 12.22 -5.52 -7.03
N ARG A 84 12.87 -5.75 -8.18
CA ARG A 84 14.10 -5.03 -8.55
C ARG A 84 13.89 -3.52 -8.72
N ARG A 85 12.72 -3.08 -9.24
CA ARG A 85 12.35 -1.66 -9.30
C ARG A 85 12.18 -1.08 -7.90
N MET A 86 11.46 -1.80 -7.04
CA MET A 86 11.27 -1.42 -5.64
C MET A 86 12.60 -1.34 -4.90
N GLU A 87 13.49 -2.29 -5.10
CA GLU A 87 14.83 -2.28 -4.52
C GLU A 87 15.61 -1.02 -4.92
N ARG A 88 15.63 -0.68 -6.22
CA ARG A 88 16.28 0.53 -6.71
C ARG A 88 15.65 1.79 -6.11
N PHE A 89 14.32 1.86 -6.05
CA PHE A 89 13.63 2.99 -5.45
C PHE A 89 13.99 3.14 -3.96
N LEU A 90 13.99 2.06 -3.20
CA LEU A 90 14.33 2.07 -1.77
C LEU A 90 15.76 2.58 -1.50
N THR A 91 16.70 2.47 -2.45
CA THR A 91 18.04 3.09 -2.30
C THR A 91 18.01 4.61 -2.30
N THR A 92 16.93 5.22 -2.80
CA THR A 92 16.75 6.68 -2.85
C THR A 92 15.98 7.23 -1.65
N VAL A 93 15.37 6.34 -0.84
CA VAL A 93 14.61 6.72 0.35
C VAL A 93 15.58 6.97 1.51
N SER A 94 15.46 8.16 2.10
CA SER A 94 16.24 8.54 3.29
C SER A 94 15.38 9.36 4.24
N GLY A 95 15.51 9.09 5.52
CA GLY A 95 14.83 9.82 6.59
C GLY A 95 13.78 8.97 7.31
N PRO A 96 12.57 8.72 6.77
CA PRO A 96 11.55 7.95 7.47
C PRO A 96 11.90 6.46 7.56
N GLU A 97 11.38 5.79 8.59
CA GLU A 97 11.31 4.34 8.61
C GLU A 97 10.38 3.84 7.49
N VAL A 98 10.66 2.69 6.88
CA VAL A 98 9.86 2.16 5.76
C VAL A 98 9.05 0.95 6.21
N LEU A 99 7.75 0.99 5.95
CA LEU A 99 6.86 -0.16 5.97
C LEU A 99 6.44 -0.48 4.52
N LEU A 100 7.04 -1.51 3.96
CA LEU A 100 6.69 -2.00 2.63
C LEU A 100 5.49 -2.92 2.74
N ILE A 101 4.41 -2.62 2.00
CA ILE A 101 3.22 -3.46 1.92
C ILE A 101 3.12 -4.06 0.53
N ALA A 102 3.09 -5.39 0.44
CA ALA A 102 2.68 -6.05 -0.79
C ALA A 102 1.16 -5.84 -0.98
N PRO A 103 0.72 -5.30 -2.15
CA PRO A 103 -0.70 -5.16 -2.42
C PRO A 103 -1.40 -6.51 -2.46
N PRO A 104 -2.72 -6.58 -2.17
CA PRO A 104 -3.48 -7.81 -2.34
C PRO A 104 -3.34 -8.34 -3.78
N PRO A 105 -3.28 -9.65 -3.96
CA PRO A 105 -3.24 -10.25 -5.30
C PRO A 105 -4.44 -9.84 -6.15
N LEU A 106 -4.20 -9.62 -7.42
CA LEU A 106 -5.25 -9.40 -8.41
C LEU A 106 -6.22 -10.59 -8.45
N ARG A 107 -7.48 -10.31 -8.72
CA ARG A 107 -8.51 -11.34 -8.86
C ARG A 107 -9.12 -11.27 -10.26
N ARG A 108 -9.74 -12.36 -10.71
CA ARG A 108 -10.51 -12.34 -11.97
C ARG A 108 -11.59 -11.25 -11.92
N GLY A 109 -11.63 -10.40 -12.93
CA GLY A 109 -12.55 -9.28 -13.05
C GLY A 109 -12.53 -8.71 -14.45
N GLU A 110 -13.21 -7.59 -14.68
CA GLU A 110 -13.30 -6.98 -16.02
C GLU A 110 -11.93 -6.56 -16.59
N TRP A 111 -11.00 -6.13 -15.71
CA TRP A 111 -9.66 -5.72 -16.13
C TRP A 111 -8.62 -6.82 -16.01
N VAL A 112 -8.95 -7.90 -15.33
CA VAL A 112 -8.04 -9.02 -15.05
C VAL A 112 -8.68 -10.33 -15.53
N SER A 113 -8.45 -10.67 -16.79
CA SER A 113 -8.91 -11.94 -17.38
C SER A 113 -7.81 -12.99 -17.50
N ASP A 114 -6.55 -12.59 -17.34
CA ASP A 114 -5.35 -13.37 -17.59
C ASP A 114 -4.84 -14.08 -16.30
N GLU A 115 -4.95 -15.42 -16.27
CA GLU A 115 -4.45 -16.21 -15.15
C GLU A 115 -2.94 -16.05 -14.88
N PRO A 116 -2.05 -15.95 -15.89
CA PRO A 116 -0.66 -15.61 -15.67
C PRO A 116 -0.44 -14.28 -14.93
N LEU A 117 -1.28 -13.27 -15.17
CA LEU A 117 -1.20 -12.00 -14.45
C LEU A 117 -1.58 -12.17 -12.96
N ILE A 118 -2.64 -12.92 -12.69
CA ILE A 118 -3.04 -13.25 -11.32
C ILE A 118 -1.92 -14.00 -10.60
N ALA A 119 -1.34 -15.01 -11.25
CA ALA A 119 -0.23 -15.76 -10.68
C ALA A 119 1.00 -14.88 -10.40
N ARG A 120 1.32 -13.92 -11.29
CA ARG A 120 2.40 -12.93 -11.03
C ARG A 120 2.10 -12.07 -9.83
N SER A 121 0.85 -11.61 -9.66
CA SER A 121 0.47 -10.79 -8.51
C SER A 121 0.58 -11.55 -7.17
N CYS A 122 0.23 -12.83 -7.15
CA CYS A 122 0.43 -13.67 -5.97
C CYS A 122 1.92 -13.81 -5.58
N ARG A 123 2.83 -13.82 -6.57
CA ARG A 123 4.28 -13.95 -6.32
C ARG A 123 4.92 -12.66 -5.82
N LEU A 124 4.29 -11.50 -6.03
CA LEU A 124 4.87 -10.21 -5.65
C LEU A 124 5.13 -10.12 -4.14
N ALA A 125 4.23 -10.65 -3.32
CA ALA A 125 4.40 -10.66 -1.87
C ALA A 125 5.64 -11.44 -1.43
N GLU A 126 5.92 -12.58 -2.06
CA GLU A 126 7.12 -13.37 -1.76
C GLU A 126 8.40 -12.60 -2.12
N GLU A 127 8.44 -11.97 -3.29
CA GLU A 127 9.59 -11.17 -3.72
C GLU A 127 9.80 -9.94 -2.83
N TYR A 128 8.74 -9.26 -2.42
CA TYR A 128 8.82 -8.13 -1.49
C TYR A 128 9.22 -8.56 -0.09
N ARG A 129 8.78 -9.72 0.37
CA ARG A 129 9.21 -10.29 1.66
C ARG A 129 10.71 -10.55 1.69
N ARG A 130 11.27 -11.14 0.60
CA ARG A 130 12.72 -11.33 0.46
C ARG A 130 13.47 -10.01 0.47
N LEU A 131 13.03 -9.06 -0.36
CA LEU A 131 13.61 -7.73 -0.43
C LEU A 131 13.62 -7.03 0.93
N ALA A 132 12.51 -7.08 1.66
CA ALA A 132 12.40 -6.46 2.97
C ALA A 132 13.34 -7.09 4.00
N LEU A 133 13.45 -8.42 3.97
CA LEU A 133 14.39 -9.16 4.83
C LEU A 133 15.85 -8.76 4.53
N ASP A 134 16.22 -8.74 3.25
CA ASP A 134 17.58 -8.40 2.81
C ASP A 134 17.97 -6.95 3.16
N ARG A 135 16.97 -6.05 3.17
CA ARG A 135 17.14 -4.62 3.50
C ARG A 135 16.94 -4.29 4.96
N GLY A 136 16.42 -5.21 5.77
CA GLY A 136 16.11 -4.98 7.18
C GLY A 136 14.99 -3.95 7.38
N ILE A 137 14.03 -3.86 6.44
CA ILE A 137 12.85 -3.00 6.54
C ILE A 137 11.61 -3.80 6.96
N ARG A 138 10.60 -3.10 7.48
CA ARG A 138 9.34 -3.73 7.87
C ARG A 138 8.54 -4.13 6.63
N PHE A 139 7.82 -5.25 6.73
CA PHE A 139 7.02 -5.80 5.65
C PHE A 139 5.68 -6.32 6.14
N LEU A 140 4.64 -6.09 5.34
CA LEU A 140 3.31 -6.67 5.51
C LEU A 140 2.80 -7.21 4.16
N ASP A 141 2.05 -8.29 4.23
CA ASP A 141 1.41 -8.90 3.07
C ASP A 141 -0.11 -8.68 3.15
N ALA A 142 -0.61 -7.71 2.40
CA ALA A 142 -2.05 -7.46 2.38
C ALA A 142 -2.88 -8.56 1.69
N GLY A 143 -2.22 -9.51 1.03
CA GLY A 143 -2.86 -10.72 0.52
C GLY A 143 -3.39 -11.63 1.64
N GLU A 144 -2.85 -11.53 2.84
CA GLU A 144 -3.30 -12.30 4.02
C GLU A 144 -4.56 -11.70 4.67
N TRP A 145 -5.01 -10.49 4.29
CA TRP A 145 -6.10 -9.77 4.94
C TRP A 145 -7.48 -9.98 4.30
N ASP A 146 -7.58 -10.78 3.26
CA ASP A 146 -8.82 -11.05 2.50
C ASP A 146 -9.58 -9.76 2.09
N ILE A 147 -8.87 -8.83 1.44
CA ILE A 147 -9.40 -7.54 1.04
C ILE A 147 -10.40 -7.70 -0.11
N PRO A 148 -11.66 -7.24 0.03
CA PRO A 148 -12.63 -7.26 -1.06
C PRO A 148 -12.21 -6.34 -2.21
N LEU A 149 -12.03 -6.93 -3.40
CA LEU A 149 -11.79 -6.18 -4.63
C LEU A 149 -13.10 -5.93 -5.39
N ALA A 150 -13.14 -4.85 -6.16
CA ALA A 150 -14.24 -4.48 -7.01
C ALA A 150 -14.37 -5.40 -8.24
N PHE A 151 -15.36 -5.15 -9.07
CA PHE A 151 -15.70 -5.95 -10.27
C PHE A 151 -14.55 -5.99 -11.30
N ASP A 152 -13.65 -5.03 -11.27
CA ASP A 152 -12.49 -4.98 -12.17
C ASP A 152 -11.36 -5.95 -11.79
N GLY A 153 -11.37 -6.45 -10.55
CA GLY A 153 -10.37 -7.39 -10.02
C GLY A 153 -9.07 -6.73 -9.53
N VAL A 154 -9.03 -5.39 -9.45
CA VAL A 154 -7.85 -4.58 -9.11
C VAL A 154 -8.09 -3.67 -7.91
N HIS A 155 -9.18 -2.89 -7.96
CA HIS A 155 -9.42 -1.83 -6.99
C HIS A 155 -10.19 -2.34 -5.76
N PHE A 156 -9.91 -1.72 -4.62
CA PHE A 156 -10.64 -2.01 -3.40
C PHE A 156 -12.10 -1.58 -3.53
N THR A 157 -13.00 -2.32 -2.89
CA THR A 157 -14.34 -1.81 -2.60
C THR A 157 -14.28 -0.87 -1.41
N GLU A 158 -15.39 -0.18 -1.10
CA GLU A 158 -15.51 0.60 0.13
C GLU A 158 -15.24 -0.26 1.38
N GLU A 159 -15.79 -1.46 1.42
CA GLU A 159 -15.49 -2.46 2.46
C GLU A 159 -14.03 -2.90 2.44
N GLY A 160 -13.42 -3.01 1.25
CA GLY A 160 -12.00 -3.30 1.08
C GLY A 160 -11.13 -2.24 1.74
N HIS A 161 -11.44 -0.96 1.56
CA HIS A 161 -10.72 0.13 2.21
C HIS A 161 -10.83 0.07 3.73
N ARG A 162 -12.03 -0.18 4.25
CA ARG A 162 -12.26 -0.32 5.69
C ARG A 162 -11.46 -1.48 6.27
N ARG A 163 -11.57 -2.67 5.67
CA ARG A 163 -10.86 -3.87 6.12
C ARG A 163 -9.35 -3.73 6.04
N PHE A 164 -8.85 -3.12 4.97
CA PHE A 164 -7.42 -2.82 4.85
C PHE A 164 -6.92 -1.93 5.99
N ALA A 165 -7.67 -0.86 6.30
CA ALA A 165 -7.31 0.04 7.38
C ALA A 165 -7.33 -0.63 8.76
N GLU A 166 -8.32 -1.48 9.04
CA GLU A 166 -8.44 -2.23 10.29
C GLU A 166 -7.24 -3.15 10.50
N ASN A 167 -6.91 -3.99 9.51
CA ASN A 167 -5.75 -4.87 9.61
C ASN A 167 -4.43 -4.10 9.72
N LEU A 168 -4.28 -3.04 8.90
CA LEU A 168 -3.07 -2.22 8.94
C LEU A 168 -2.90 -1.52 10.29
N MET A 169 -3.99 -1.05 10.90
CA MET A 169 -3.98 -0.42 12.22
C MET A 169 -3.48 -1.39 13.30
N GLU A 170 -4.01 -2.61 13.32
CA GLU A 170 -3.56 -3.66 14.24
C GLU A 170 -2.06 -3.95 14.08
N ASP A 171 -1.59 -4.05 12.83
CA ASP A 171 -0.18 -4.28 12.55
C ASP A 171 0.71 -3.08 12.92
N ILE A 172 0.26 -1.83 12.69
CA ILE A 172 0.99 -0.63 13.11
C ILE A 172 1.18 -0.64 14.64
N PHE A 173 0.16 -0.92 15.42
CA PHE A 173 0.31 -0.96 16.89
C PHE A 173 1.19 -2.11 17.36
N ARG A 174 1.14 -3.26 16.69
CA ARG A 174 2.05 -4.37 16.97
C ARG A 174 3.51 -4.01 16.66
N LEU A 175 3.75 -3.29 15.57
CA LEU A 175 5.10 -2.88 15.15
C LEU A 175 5.63 -1.68 15.94
N PHE A 176 4.73 -0.83 16.45
CA PHE A 176 5.05 0.41 17.18
C PHE A 176 4.27 0.49 18.51
N PRO A 177 4.56 -0.38 19.48
CA PRO A 177 3.76 -0.51 20.72
C PRO A 177 3.73 0.77 21.57
N ASN A 178 4.66 1.69 21.38
CA ASN A 178 4.68 2.98 22.08
C ASN A 178 3.55 3.94 21.64
N LEU A 179 2.81 3.63 20.58
CA LEU A 179 1.67 4.42 20.13
C LEU A 179 0.44 4.20 21.01
N GLU A 180 0.22 2.97 21.51
CA GLU A 180 -0.90 2.64 22.41
C GLU A 180 -0.83 3.36 23.76
N SER A 181 0.39 3.65 24.24
CA SER A 181 0.60 4.27 25.56
C SER A 181 0.32 5.77 25.60
N LYS A 182 -0.08 6.40 24.51
CA LYS A 182 -0.43 7.84 24.44
C LYS A 182 -1.94 8.11 24.61
N GLU A 183 -2.74 7.08 24.82
CA GLU A 183 -4.18 7.19 25.07
C GLU A 183 -4.49 7.28 26.56
N ASP A 184 -3.92 8.20 27.33
CA ASP A 184 -4.59 8.74 28.51
C ASP A 184 -3.91 10.03 29.04
N PRO A 185 -4.43 11.21 28.69
CA PRO A 185 -4.41 12.34 29.61
C PRO A 185 -5.79 12.38 30.28
N THR A 186 -5.89 11.75 31.45
CA THR A 186 -6.97 12.04 32.42
C THR A 186 -7.25 13.52 32.57
#